data_e7f2fbe6dddce8617de6d570a72ea81f
#
_entry.id   e7f2fbe6dddce8617de6d570a72ea81f
#
_cell.length_a   1.000
_cell.length_b   1.000
_cell.length_c   1.000
_cell.angle_alpha   90.00
_cell.angle_beta   90.00
_cell.angle_gamma   90.00
#
_symmetry.space_group_name_H-M   'P 1'
#
loop_
_entity.id
_entity.type
_entity.pdbx_description
1 polymer ?
#
loop_
_entity_poly.entity_id
_entity_poly.type
_entity_poly.pdbx_seq_one_letter_code
_entity_poly.pdbx_strand_id
1 'polypeptide(L)'
;MSGGHWDYRNDSLASEVFGYDISVNYDLESEEHEKNQSKAVRLNPLEDLEISALIYDVFCLLHSYDWAVSGDTDESVYWSDVAEFKKRWLKMNREAQMLNIIDICTETLRASLYKTFTGKTLETE
;
A
#
# COMPACT_ATOMS: atom_id res chain seq x y z
N MET A 1 -1.21 -16.02 14.24
CA MET A 1 0.08 -16.05 13.52
C MET A 1 0.36 -14.74 12.84
N SER A 2 1.55 -14.23 13.06
CA SER A 2 1.95 -12.95 12.50
C SER A 2 2.07 -13.01 10.98
N GLY A 3 1.47 -12.06 10.28
CA GLY A 3 1.67 -11.88 8.87
C GLY A 3 1.17 -12.99 7.97
N GLY A 4 0.10 -13.70 8.36
CA GLY A 4 -0.38 -14.85 7.62
C GLY A 4 -1.42 -14.58 6.56
N HIS A 5 -1.87 -13.34 6.38
CA HIS A 5 -3.00 -13.02 5.48
C HIS A 5 -2.69 -13.36 4.01
N TRP A 6 -1.48 -13.10 3.56
CA TRP A 6 -1.05 -13.39 2.19
C TRP A 6 -0.03 -14.52 2.09
N ASP A 7 0.04 -15.40 3.08
CA ASP A 7 1.04 -16.46 3.12
C ASP A 7 2.47 -15.93 3.02
N TYR A 8 2.72 -14.77 3.63
CA TYR A 8 4.03 -14.11 3.64
C TYR A 8 4.56 -13.72 2.25
N ARG A 9 3.70 -13.71 1.22
CA ARG A 9 4.13 -13.38 -0.14
C ARG A 9 4.58 -11.93 -0.29
N ASN A 10 3.98 -11.01 0.48
CA ASN A 10 4.41 -9.62 0.49
C ASN A 10 5.85 -9.48 0.98
N ASP A 11 6.22 -10.19 2.06
CA ASP A 11 7.58 -10.16 2.60
C ASP A 11 8.57 -10.87 1.69
N SER A 12 8.17 -11.98 1.09
CA SER A 12 9.02 -12.71 0.13
C SER A 12 9.33 -11.86 -1.09
N LEU A 13 8.34 -11.15 -1.63
CA LEU A 13 8.54 -10.27 -2.77
C LEU A 13 9.45 -9.09 -2.42
N ALA A 14 9.26 -8.51 -1.25
CA ALA A 14 10.13 -7.43 -0.79
C ALA A 14 11.59 -7.89 -0.69
N SER A 15 11.81 -9.09 -0.19
CA SER A 15 13.15 -9.67 -0.11
C SER A 15 13.76 -9.92 -1.48
N GLU A 16 12.96 -10.32 -2.44
CA GLU A 16 13.44 -10.52 -3.82
C GLU A 16 13.81 -9.19 -4.48
N VAL A 17 13.06 -8.13 -4.22
CA VAL A 17 13.32 -6.81 -4.81
C VAL A 17 14.53 -6.14 -4.17
N PHE A 18 14.60 -6.13 -2.85
CA PHE A 18 15.62 -5.34 -2.12
C PHE A 18 16.75 -6.18 -1.51
N GLY A 19 16.61 -7.48 -1.45
CA GLY A 19 17.57 -8.35 -0.79
C GLY A 19 17.09 -8.80 0.60
N TYR A 20 17.63 -9.92 1.07
CA TYR A 20 17.17 -10.54 2.31
C TYR A 20 17.62 -9.82 3.58
N ASP A 21 18.58 -8.91 3.46
CA ASP A 21 19.06 -8.11 4.60
C ASP A 21 18.22 -6.87 4.86
N ILE A 22 17.20 -6.60 4.05
CA ILE A 22 16.36 -5.43 4.19
C ILE A 22 15.08 -5.79 4.91
N SER A 23 14.80 -5.10 6.01
CA SER A 23 13.56 -5.27 6.75
C SER A 23 12.51 -4.26 6.29
N VAL A 24 11.26 -4.72 6.17
CA VAL A 24 10.11 -3.86 5.81
C VAL A 24 9.06 -3.82 6.92
N ASN A 25 9.44 -4.21 8.14
CA ASN A 25 8.49 -4.35 9.23
C ASN A 25 8.54 -3.22 10.27
N TYR A 26 9.01 -2.05 9.89
CA TYR A 26 9.05 -0.90 10.78
C TYR A 26 7.99 0.13 10.39
N ASP A 27 7.49 0.84 11.39
CA ASP A 27 6.56 1.94 11.18
C ASP A 27 7.21 3.01 10.31
N LEU A 28 6.43 3.65 9.44
CA LEU A 28 6.94 4.67 8.53
C LEU A 28 7.57 5.87 9.24
N GLU A 29 7.22 6.10 10.51
CA GLU A 29 7.76 7.20 11.29
C GLU A 29 9.00 6.83 12.11
N SER A 30 9.44 5.57 12.10
CA SER A 30 10.56 5.14 12.93
C SER A 30 11.92 5.45 12.30
N GLU A 31 12.92 5.62 13.14
CA GLU A 31 14.30 5.79 12.68
C GLU A 31 14.80 4.54 11.95
N GLU A 32 14.36 3.38 12.39
CA GLU A 32 14.72 2.11 11.75
C GLU A 32 14.19 2.04 10.33
N HIS A 33 13.00 2.60 10.09
CA HIS A 33 12.44 2.70 8.75
C HIS A 33 13.37 3.49 7.83
N GLU A 34 13.82 4.66 8.26
CA GLU A 34 14.70 5.51 7.45
C GLU A 34 16.01 4.81 7.11
N LYS A 35 16.61 4.12 8.08
CA LYS A 35 17.85 3.37 7.85
C LYS A 35 17.66 2.26 6.82
N ASN A 36 16.60 1.50 6.95
CA ASN A 36 16.31 0.39 6.05
C ASN A 36 15.92 0.91 4.66
N GLN A 37 15.16 1.99 4.58
CA GLN A 37 14.81 2.61 3.31
C GLN A 37 16.07 3.06 2.56
N SER A 38 16.99 3.74 3.24
CA SER A 38 18.24 4.20 2.64
C SER A 38 19.07 3.03 2.12
N LYS A 39 19.12 1.95 2.89
CA LYS A 39 19.84 0.74 2.50
C LYS A 39 19.17 0.09 1.28
N ALA A 40 17.86 -0.02 1.27
CA ALA A 40 17.08 -0.58 0.16
C ALA A 40 17.32 0.21 -1.13
N VAL A 41 17.27 1.54 -1.05
CA VAL A 41 17.48 2.42 -2.20
C VAL A 41 18.86 2.23 -2.81
N ARG A 42 19.89 2.07 -1.98
CA ARG A 42 21.26 1.88 -2.46
C ARG A 42 21.51 0.53 -3.14
N LEU A 43 20.77 -0.51 -2.71
CA LEU A 43 21.02 -1.89 -3.17
C LEU A 43 19.98 -2.37 -4.18
N ASN A 44 19.11 -1.51 -4.61
CA ASN A 44 17.89 -1.91 -5.30
C ASN A 44 18.10 -2.03 -6.81
N PRO A 45 17.53 -3.05 -7.45
CA PRO A 45 17.67 -3.25 -8.90
C PRO A 45 16.83 -2.30 -9.76
N LEU A 46 15.99 -1.47 -9.16
CA LEU A 46 15.13 -0.55 -9.91
C LEU A 46 15.86 0.68 -10.43
N GLU A 47 17.02 0.99 -9.88
CA GLU A 47 17.91 2.07 -10.33
C GLU A 47 17.40 3.50 -10.22
N ASP A 48 16.14 3.72 -9.89
CA ASP A 48 15.57 5.05 -9.64
C ASP A 48 15.37 5.24 -8.14
N LEU A 49 16.02 6.25 -7.56
CA LEU A 49 16.04 6.44 -6.12
C LEU A 49 14.67 6.78 -5.54
N GLU A 50 13.90 7.61 -6.24
CA GLU A 50 12.59 8.01 -5.76
C GLU A 50 11.58 6.86 -5.83
N ILE A 51 11.56 6.16 -6.96
CA ILE A 51 10.68 4.99 -7.13
C ILE A 51 11.07 3.90 -6.14
N SER A 52 12.35 3.68 -5.91
CA SER A 52 12.81 2.69 -4.94
C SER A 52 12.34 3.00 -3.53
N ALA A 53 12.41 4.26 -3.13
CA ALA A 53 11.94 4.69 -1.81
C ALA A 53 10.42 4.52 -1.70
N LEU A 54 9.68 4.87 -2.75
CA LEU A 54 8.23 4.69 -2.78
C LEU A 54 7.84 3.22 -2.66
N ILE A 55 8.49 2.35 -3.43
CA ILE A 55 8.20 0.91 -3.39
C ILE A 55 8.54 0.33 -2.03
N TYR A 56 9.64 0.76 -1.42
CA TYR A 56 9.98 0.33 -0.06
C TYR A 56 8.85 0.68 0.92
N ASP A 57 8.35 1.92 0.86
CA ASP A 57 7.26 2.35 1.75
C ASP A 57 5.96 1.58 1.46
N VAL A 58 5.70 1.23 0.20
CA VAL A 58 4.54 0.38 -0.14
C VAL A 58 4.66 -0.99 0.54
N PHE A 59 5.83 -1.61 0.52
CA PHE A 59 6.01 -2.91 1.19
C PHE A 59 5.85 -2.79 2.71
N CYS A 60 6.33 -1.72 3.32
CA CYS A 60 6.11 -1.48 4.75
C CYS A 60 4.62 -1.34 5.06
N LEU A 61 3.88 -0.64 4.20
CA LEU A 61 2.44 -0.48 4.36
C LEU A 61 1.70 -1.81 4.20
N LEU A 62 2.10 -2.63 3.24
CA LEU A 62 1.52 -3.96 3.05
C LEU A 62 1.78 -4.86 4.26
N HIS A 63 2.98 -4.77 4.83
CA HIS A 63 3.30 -5.52 6.05
C HIS A 63 2.40 -5.08 7.21
N SER A 64 2.23 -3.78 7.38
CA SER A 64 1.36 -3.22 8.42
C SER A 64 -0.09 -3.69 8.25
N TYR A 65 -0.59 -3.69 7.02
CA TYR A 65 -1.93 -4.18 6.70
C TYR A 65 -2.08 -5.68 7.04
N ASP A 66 -1.12 -6.49 6.61
CA ASP A 66 -1.12 -7.93 6.84
C ASP A 66 -1.20 -8.25 8.34
N TRP A 67 -0.41 -7.55 9.15
CA TRP A 67 -0.41 -7.77 10.59
C TRP A 67 -1.71 -7.31 11.23
N ALA A 68 -2.30 -6.21 10.78
CA ALA A 68 -3.58 -5.73 11.29
C ALA A 68 -4.71 -6.72 10.96
N VAL A 69 -4.76 -7.20 9.73
CA VAL A 69 -5.79 -8.17 9.29
C VAL A 69 -5.64 -9.51 10.00
N SER A 70 -4.40 -9.91 10.27
CA SER A 70 -4.12 -11.16 10.99
C SER A 70 -4.34 -11.06 12.51
N GLY A 71 -4.65 -9.88 13.02
CA GLY A 71 -4.91 -9.66 14.44
C GLY A 71 -3.64 -9.53 15.30
N ASP A 72 -2.48 -9.35 14.68
CA ASP A 72 -1.20 -9.26 15.40
C ASP A 72 -0.91 -7.84 15.89
N THR A 73 -1.52 -6.83 15.27
CA THR A 73 -1.42 -5.45 15.71
C THR A 73 -2.81 -4.82 15.73
N ASP A 74 -2.94 -3.72 16.47
CA ASP A 74 -4.15 -2.93 16.49
C ASP A 74 -4.33 -2.28 15.12
N GLU A 75 -5.55 -2.23 14.62
CA GLU A 75 -5.88 -1.59 13.36
C GLU A 75 -5.43 -0.13 13.31
N SER A 76 -5.40 0.55 14.45
CA SER A 76 -4.94 1.94 14.54
C SER A 76 -3.50 2.12 14.06
N VAL A 77 -2.65 1.11 14.22
CA VAL A 77 -1.26 1.14 13.74
C VAL A 77 -1.23 1.24 12.22
N TYR A 78 -2.05 0.43 11.55
CA TYR A 78 -2.15 0.48 10.09
C TYR A 78 -2.63 1.85 9.61
N TRP A 79 -3.68 2.40 10.24
CA TRP A 79 -4.22 3.70 9.82
C TRP A 79 -3.23 4.84 10.07
N SER A 80 -2.41 4.73 11.10
CA SER A 80 -1.31 5.68 11.33
C SER A 80 -0.28 5.61 10.20
N ASP A 81 0.07 4.41 9.77
CA ASP A 81 0.99 4.22 8.64
C ASP A 81 0.40 4.72 7.32
N VAL A 82 -0.89 4.50 7.10
CA VAL A 82 -1.59 5.05 5.93
C VAL A 82 -1.50 6.56 5.89
N ALA A 83 -1.75 7.22 7.04
CA ALA A 83 -1.70 8.67 7.12
C ALA A 83 -0.30 9.20 6.80
N GLU A 84 0.73 8.55 7.32
CA GLU A 84 2.12 8.94 7.04
C GLU A 84 2.49 8.71 5.58
N PHE A 85 2.07 7.59 5.00
CA PHE A 85 2.30 7.30 3.59
C PHE A 85 1.67 8.37 2.70
N LYS A 86 0.42 8.72 2.96
CA LYS A 86 -0.29 9.76 2.20
C LYS A 86 0.42 11.10 2.31
N LYS A 87 0.88 11.45 3.50
CA LYS A 87 1.60 12.70 3.74
C LYS A 87 2.88 12.77 2.91
N ARG A 88 3.59 11.67 2.77
CA ARG A 88 4.85 11.62 2.04
C ARG A 88 4.67 11.60 0.53
N TRP A 89 3.71 10.86 0.03
CA TRP A 89 3.65 10.51 -1.39
C TRP A 89 2.48 11.09 -2.16
N LEU A 90 1.42 11.51 -1.49
CA LEU A 90 0.19 11.99 -2.14
C LEU A 90 -0.08 13.47 -1.87
N LYS A 91 0.93 14.30 -2.02
CA LYS A 91 0.82 15.73 -1.71
C LYS A 91 0.23 16.56 -2.83
N MET A 92 0.58 16.25 -4.08
CA MET A 92 0.24 17.07 -5.24
C MET A 92 -1.08 16.63 -5.85
N ASN A 93 -1.90 17.61 -6.22
CA ASN A 93 -3.18 17.36 -6.88
C ASN A 93 -4.09 16.41 -6.10
N ARG A 94 -3.99 16.46 -4.77
CA ARG A 94 -4.70 15.52 -3.91
C ARG A 94 -6.20 15.59 -4.09
N GLU A 95 -6.77 16.78 -4.17
CA GLU A 95 -8.20 16.97 -4.37
C GLU A 95 -8.66 16.37 -5.69
N ALA A 96 -7.93 16.64 -6.77
CA ALA A 96 -8.24 16.09 -8.09
C ALA A 96 -8.16 14.56 -8.09
N GLN A 97 -7.14 14.00 -7.43
CA GLN A 97 -7.01 12.54 -7.29
C GLN A 97 -8.19 11.93 -6.53
N MET A 98 -8.61 12.57 -5.44
CA MET A 98 -9.73 12.08 -4.64
C MET A 98 -11.04 12.15 -5.39
N LEU A 99 -11.28 13.22 -6.15
CA LEU A 99 -12.48 13.35 -6.98
C LEU A 99 -12.51 12.26 -8.04
N ASN A 100 -11.38 11.97 -8.66
CA ASN A 100 -11.31 10.90 -9.66
C ASN A 100 -11.62 9.53 -9.05
N ILE A 101 -11.11 9.24 -7.86
CA ILE A 101 -11.40 7.99 -7.16
C ILE A 101 -12.88 7.88 -6.81
N ILE A 102 -13.47 8.97 -6.34
CA ILE A 102 -14.91 9.03 -6.03
C ILE A 102 -15.73 8.74 -7.28
N ASP A 103 -15.38 9.33 -8.42
CA ASP A 103 -16.08 9.12 -9.68
C ASP A 103 -16.01 7.64 -10.13
N ILE A 104 -14.83 7.05 -10.05
CA ILE A 104 -14.65 5.62 -10.40
C ILE A 104 -15.50 4.74 -9.51
N CYS A 105 -15.48 4.96 -8.20
CA CYS A 105 -16.25 4.17 -7.25
C CYS A 105 -17.75 4.34 -7.47
N THR A 106 -18.20 5.55 -7.76
CA THR A 106 -19.60 5.85 -8.00
C THR A 106 -20.11 5.14 -9.26
N GLU A 107 -19.34 5.18 -10.35
CA GLU A 107 -19.70 4.48 -11.57
C GLU A 107 -19.77 2.96 -11.38
N THR A 108 -18.80 2.41 -10.66
CA THR A 108 -18.77 0.98 -10.37
C THR A 108 -19.99 0.55 -9.56
N LEU A 109 -20.33 1.33 -8.54
CA LEU A 109 -21.50 1.05 -7.70
C LEU A 109 -22.80 1.15 -8.52
N ARG A 110 -22.92 2.18 -9.34
CA ARG A 110 -24.08 2.38 -10.20
C ARG A 110 -24.29 1.20 -11.13
N ALA A 111 -23.24 0.74 -11.80
CA ALA A 111 -23.30 -0.40 -12.71
C ALA A 111 -23.71 -1.68 -11.98
N SER A 112 -23.15 -1.89 -10.78
CA SER A 112 -23.46 -3.06 -9.96
C SER A 112 -24.91 -3.08 -9.51
N LEU A 113 -25.44 -1.95 -9.04
CA LEU A 113 -26.83 -1.83 -8.63
C LEU A 113 -27.79 -2.01 -9.79
N TYR A 114 -27.50 -1.42 -10.94
CA TYR A 114 -28.31 -1.57 -12.11
C TYR A 114 -28.44 -3.04 -12.52
N LYS A 115 -27.31 -3.77 -12.53
CA LYS A 115 -27.32 -5.20 -12.84
C LYS A 115 -28.12 -5.99 -11.81
N THR A 116 -28.00 -5.65 -10.53
CA THR A 116 -28.73 -6.31 -9.46
C THR A 116 -30.24 -6.17 -9.62
N PHE A 117 -30.71 -4.97 -9.95
CA PHE A 117 -32.15 -4.70 -10.02
C PHE A 117 -32.77 -5.08 -11.35
N THR A 118 -32.04 -5.07 -12.45
CA THR A 118 -32.59 -5.32 -13.79
C THR A 118 -32.11 -6.61 -14.44
N GLY A 119 -31.04 -7.20 -13.93
CA GLY A 119 -30.38 -8.35 -14.56
C GLY A 119 -29.63 -7.99 -15.84
N LYS A 120 -29.54 -6.70 -16.17
CA LYS A 120 -28.90 -6.23 -17.40
C LYS A 120 -27.60 -5.51 -17.09
N THR A 121 -26.65 -5.56 -18.03
CA THR A 121 -25.42 -4.80 -17.92
C THR A 121 -25.66 -3.35 -18.31
N LEU A 122 -25.25 -2.41 -17.47
CA LEU A 122 -25.33 -0.99 -17.79
C LEU A 122 -24.22 -0.65 -18.80
N GLU A 123 -24.61 -0.12 -19.95
CA GLU A 123 -23.67 0.33 -20.95
C GLU A 123 -23.18 1.71 -20.59
N THR A 124 -21.86 1.85 -20.45
CA THR A 124 -21.19 3.13 -20.23
C THR A 124 -20.32 3.43 -21.43
N GLU A 125 -20.39 4.64 -21.91
CA GLU A 125 -19.52 5.08 -22.99
C GLU A 125 -18.29 5.78 -22.45
#